data_0c9e78a1d0b98000ff38f548dc8dd0c6
#
_entry.id   0c9e78a1d0b98000ff38f548dc8dd0c6
#
_cell.length_a   1.000
_cell.length_b   1.000
_cell.length_c   1.000
_cell.angle_alpha   90.00
_cell.angle_beta   90.00
_cell.angle_gamma   90.00
#
_symmetry.space_group_name_H-M   'P 1'
#
loop_
_entity.id
_entity.type
_entity.pdbx_description
1 polymer ?
#
loop_
_entity_poly.entity_id
_entity_poly.type
_entity_poly.pdbx_seq_one_letter_code
_entity_poly.pdbx_strand_id
1 'polypeptide(L)'
;LDAGADIIETNTFNSTSVSQADYGMQDLAYELNLEGARLARRVCDAKTAETPDRPRFVAGVLGPTSRTCSLSPDVNNPGYRNVTFDQLVEDYINSTKGLIEGGADLILIETIFDTLNAKAAIFAVQEVFDQLG
;
A
#
# COMPACT_ATOMS: atom_id res chain seq x y z
N LEU A 1 1.11 -19.69 -5.20
CA LEU A 1 1.62 -20.56 -4.11
C LEU A 1 1.91 -21.97 -4.59
N ASP A 2 1.08 -22.58 -5.42
CA ASP A 2 1.31 -23.96 -5.95
C ASP A 2 2.57 -24.04 -6.80
N ALA A 3 2.95 -22.97 -7.50
CA ALA A 3 4.21 -22.87 -8.22
C ALA A 3 5.46 -22.72 -7.33
N GLY A 4 5.30 -22.65 -6.01
CA GLY A 4 6.40 -22.63 -5.05
C GLY A 4 6.73 -21.29 -4.41
N ALA A 5 5.89 -20.26 -4.55
CA ALA A 5 6.09 -19.00 -3.86
C ALA A 5 5.93 -19.15 -2.34
N ASP A 6 6.77 -18.46 -1.57
CA ASP A 6 6.70 -18.39 -0.11
C ASP A 6 6.08 -17.08 0.37
N ILE A 7 6.16 -16.03 -0.45
CA ILE A 7 5.57 -14.72 -0.20
C ILE A 7 4.65 -14.39 -1.38
N ILE A 8 3.46 -13.88 -1.11
CA ILE A 8 2.56 -13.34 -2.12
C ILE A 8 2.20 -11.89 -1.80
N GLU A 9 2.00 -11.12 -2.84
CA GLU A 9 1.61 -9.72 -2.75
C GLU A 9 0.09 -9.57 -2.69
N THR A 10 -0.36 -8.51 -2.01
CA THR A 10 -1.75 -8.09 -2.06
C THR A 10 -2.06 -7.39 -3.39
N ASN A 11 -3.29 -7.48 -3.86
CA ASN A 11 -3.75 -6.75 -5.04
C ASN A 11 -4.19 -5.33 -4.64
N THR A 12 -3.25 -4.51 -4.13
CA THR A 12 -3.52 -3.18 -3.56
C THR A 12 -2.63 -2.08 -4.13
N PHE A 13 -1.97 -2.33 -5.25
CA PHE A 13 -0.98 -1.45 -5.87
C PHE A 13 -1.46 0.00 -6.04
N ASN A 14 -2.71 0.23 -6.41
CA ASN A 14 -3.29 1.55 -6.61
C ASN A 14 -4.42 1.88 -5.62
N SER A 15 -4.47 1.21 -4.47
CA SER A 15 -5.56 1.34 -3.50
C SER A 15 -5.36 2.48 -2.50
N THR A 16 -4.76 3.60 -2.93
CA THR A 16 -4.67 4.84 -2.16
C THR A 16 -5.89 5.74 -2.42
N SER A 17 -6.29 6.56 -1.45
CA SER A 17 -7.40 7.51 -1.63
C SER A 17 -7.15 8.49 -2.79
N VAL A 18 -5.90 8.96 -2.92
CA VAL A 18 -5.47 9.85 -4.01
C VAL A 18 -5.70 9.20 -5.37
N SER A 19 -5.32 7.93 -5.55
CA SER A 19 -5.52 7.21 -6.82
C SER A 19 -6.98 6.84 -7.05
N GLN A 20 -7.70 6.41 -6.02
CA GLN A 20 -9.09 6.01 -6.11
C GLN A 20 -10.05 7.21 -6.32
N ALA A 21 -9.61 8.43 -5.99
CA ALA A 21 -10.37 9.65 -6.27
C ALA A 21 -10.63 9.86 -7.78
N ASP A 22 -9.75 9.36 -8.64
CA ASP A 22 -9.92 9.43 -10.10
C ASP A 22 -11.15 8.62 -10.57
N TYR A 23 -11.66 7.72 -9.73
CA TYR A 23 -12.84 6.87 -9.97
C TYR A 23 -14.02 7.20 -9.04
N GLY A 24 -13.87 8.23 -8.17
CA GLY A 24 -14.88 8.56 -7.15
C GLY A 24 -14.97 7.53 -6.02
N MET A 25 -13.91 6.76 -5.80
CA MET A 25 -13.84 5.65 -4.85
C MET A 25 -12.87 5.90 -3.69
N GLN A 26 -12.46 7.14 -3.45
CA GLN A 26 -11.48 7.50 -2.43
C GLN A 26 -11.84 7.01 -1.02
N ASP A 27 -13.12 6.96 -0.70
CA ASP A 27 -13.62 6.54 0.62
C ASP A 27 -13.48 5.03 0.86
N LEU A 28 -13.23 4.26 -0.19
CA LEU A 28 -13.06 2.81 -0.14
C LEU A 28 -11.59 2.38 0.03
N ALA A 29 -10.63 3.32 0.03
CA ALA A 29 -9.21 2.99 0.04
C ALA A 29 -8.82 2.08 1.22
N TYR A 30 -9.29 2.37 2.43
CA TYR A 30 -9.04 1.52 3.59
C TYR A 30 -9.60 0.10 3.41
N GLU A 31 -10.86 -0.01 2.99
CA GLU A 31 -11.53 -1.30 2.80
C GLU A 31 -10.85 -2.13 1.69
N LEU A 32 -10.42 -1.52 0.61
CA LEU A 32 -9.70 -2.19 -0.48
C LEU A 32 -8.39 -2.80 0.02
N ASN A 33 -7.63 -2.07 0.83
CA ASN A 33 -6.39 -2.57 1.43
C ASN A 33 -6.67 -3.69 2.45
N LEU A 34 -7.65 -3.51 3.32
CA LEU A 34 -8.07 -4.49 4.32
C LEU A 34 -8.50 -5.81 3.68
N GLU A 35 -9.41 -5.76 2.72
CA GLU A 35 -9.96 -6.96 2.08
C GLU A 35 -8.94 -7.62 1.13
N GLY A 36 -8.08 -6.82 0.47
CA GLY A 36 -6.97 -7.34 -0.31
C GLY A 36 -5.99 -8.15 0.54
N ALA A 37 -5.63 -7.64 1.71
CA ALA A 37 -4.77 -8.36 2.67
C ALA A 37 -5.46 -9.60 3.25
N ARG A 38 -6.73 -9.49 3.65
CA ARG A 38 -7.52 -10.63 4.14
C ARG A 38 -7.62 -11.76 3.11
N LEU A 39 -7.80 -11.43 1.84
CA LEU A 39 -7.83 -12.43 0.77
C LEU A 39 -6.51 -13.17 0.67
N ALA A 40 -5.40 -12.43 0.62
CA ALA A 40 -4.05 -13.01 0.56
C ALA A 40 -3.76 -13.87 1.81
N ARG A 41 -4.13 -13.38 3.00
CA ARG A 41 -3.94 -14.11 4.26
C ARG A 41 -4.66 -15.45 4.26
N ARG A 42 -5.94 -15.49 3.89
CA ARG A 42 -6.69 -16.76 3.80
C ARG A 42 -6.01 -17.79 2.90
N VAL A 43 -5.47 -17.36 1.77
CA VAL A 43 -4.79 -18.26 0.82
C VAL A 43 -3.45 -18.74 1.38
N CYS A 44 -2.68 -17.85 2.03
CA CYS A 44 -1.43 -18.23 2.71
C CYS A 44 -1.66 -19.21 3.85
N ASP A 45 -2.67 -19.00 4.68
CA ASP A 45 -2.99 -19.87 5.80
C ASP A 45 -3.41 -21.27 5.32
N ALA A 46 -4.27 -21.33 4.31
CA ALA A 46 -4.67 -22.59 3.71
C ALA A 46 -3.47 -23.38 3.16
N LYS A 47 -2.56 -22.67 2.44
CA LYS A 47 -1.37 -23.33 1.87
C LYS A 47 -0.36 -23.74 2.94
N THR A 48 -0.19 -22.94 3.98
CA THR A 48 0.66 -23.29 5.13
C THR A 48 0.11 -24.52 5.86
N ALA A 49 -1.22 -24.64 6.00
CA ALA A 49 -1.82 -25.82 6.62
C ALA A 49 -1.54 -27.14 5.86
N GLU A 50 -1.39 -27.06 4.51
CA GLU A 50 -0.97 -28.22 3.70
C GLU A 50 0.50 -28.62 3.93
N THR A 51 1.35 -27.64 4.24
CA THR A 51 2.81 -27.81 4.40
C THR A 51 3.31 -26.98 5.61
N PRO A 52 3.04 -27.42 6.86
CA PRO A 52 3.32 -26.63 8.07
C PRO A 52 4.80 -26.25 8.27
N ASP A 53 5.72 -27.08 7.77
CA ASP A 53 7.16 -26.81 7.83
C ASP A 53 7.62 -25.71 6.85
N ARG A 54 6.70 -25.22 6.01
CA ARG A 54 6.95 -24.18 5.03
C ARG A 54 5.87 -23.09 5.09
N PRO A 55 5.97 -22.13 6.04
CA PRO A 55 4.99 -21.06 6.18
C PRO A 55 4.96 -20.13 4.95
N ARG A 56 3.82 -19.53 4.68
CA ARG A 56 3.62 -18.54 3.61
C ARG A 56 3.27 -17.20 4.22
N PHE A 57 3.77 -16.14 3.57
CA PHE A 57 3.68 -14.77 4.06
C PHE A 57 2.97 -13.86 3.05
N VAL A 58 2.34 -12.81 3.58
CA VAL A 58 1.64 -11.79 2.82
C VAL A 58 2.46 -10.49 2.82
N ALA A 59 2.81 -10.01 1.63
CA ALA A 59 3.36 -8.68 1.43
C ALA A 59 2.22 -7.71 1.10
N GLY A 60 1.95 -6.77 2.01
CA GLY A 60 1.01 -5.68 1.80
C GLY A 60 1.63 -4.61 0.90
N VAL A 61 1.09 -4.44 -0.30
CA VAL A 61 1.67 -3.58 -1.33
C VAL A 61 1.19 -2.14 -1.20
N LEU A 62 2.15 -1.20 -1.15
CA LEU A 62 1.98 0.23 -1.33
C LEU A 62 2.66 0.65 -2.63
N GLY A 63 1.87 0.96 -3.64
CA GLY A 63 2.34 1.43 -4.94
C GLY A 63 2.40 2.95 -5.06
N PRO A 64 2.71 3.48 -6.26
CA PRO A 64 2.68 4.91 -6.54
C PRO A 64 1.25 5.46 -6.55
N THR A 65 1.12 6.77 -6.39
CA THR A 65 -0.16 7.47 -6.60
C THR A 65 -0.23 8.06 -8.01
N SER A 66 -1.44 8.37 -8.47
CA SER A 66 -1.67 9.07 -9.75
C SER A 66 -1.15 10.52 -9.75
N ARG A 67 -0.70 11.04 -8.60
CA ARG A 67 -0.17 12.39 -8.42
C ARG A 67 1.22 12.35 -7.81
N THR A 68 2.04 13.37 -8.12
CA THR A 68 3.43 13.46 -7.67
C THR A 68 3.68 14.73 -6.87
N CYS A 69 4.50 14.64 -5.81
CA CYS A 69 4.90 15.78 -4.99
C CYS A 69 6.00 16.62 -5.62
N SER A 70 6.87 16.05 -6.44
CA SER A 70 8.04 16.76 -6.99
C SER A 70 7.83 17.31 -8.38
N LEU A 71 6.82 16.86 -9.11
CA LEU A 71 6.53 17.31 -10.47
C LEU A 71 5.23 18.13 -10.55
N SER A 72 5.26 19.22 -11.34
CA SER A 72 4.03 19.93 -11.68
C SER A 72 3.27 19.19 -12.78
N PRO A 73 1.95 18.99 -12.65
CA PRO A 73 1.11 18.50 -13.73
C PRO A 73 0.84 19.59 -14.80
N ASP A 74 1.18 20.87 -14.53
CA ASP A 74 1.01 22.00 -15.43
C ASP A 74 2.38 22.53 -15.88
N VAL A 75 2.72 22.35 -17.15
CA VAL A 75 3.99 22.79 -17.73
C VAL A 75 4.17 24.33 -17.72
N ASN A 76 3.06 25.07 -17.68
CA ASN A 76 3.08 26.54 -17.63
C ASN A 76 3.18 27.09 -16.19
N ASN A 77 3.00 26.23 -15.19
CA ASN A 77 3.12 26.56 -13.78
C ASN A 77 4.00 25.53 -13.05
N PRO A 78 5.32 25.60 -13.17
CA PRO A 78 6.24 24.59 -12.64
C PRO A 78 6.25 24.52 -11.11
N GLY A 79 5.74 25.54 -10.42
CA GLY A 79 5.60 25.55 -8.96
C GLY A 79 4.34 24.85 -8.44
N TYR A 80 3.37 24.59 -9.31
CA TYR A 80 2.10 23.97 -8.89
C TYR A 80 2.28 22.49 -8.52
N ARG A 81 1.56 22.07 -7.48
CA ARG A 81 1.44 20.67 -7.05
C ARG A 81 -0.03 20.35 -6.81
N ASN A 82 -0.48 19.18 -7.26
CA ASN A 82 -1.85 18.71 -7.07
C ASN A 82 -1.99 17.69 -5.92
N VAL A 83 -0.91 17.48 -5.19
CA VAL A 83 -0.87 16.73 -3.94
C VAL A 83 0.30 17.24 -3.09
N THR A 84 0.13 17.27 -1.78
CA THR A 84 1.18 17.62 -0.81
C THR A 84 1.80 16.37 -0.20
N PHE A 85 2.98 16.53 0.41
CA PHE A 85 3.64 15.47 1.16
C PHE A 85 2.74 14.95 2.30
N ASP A 86 2.16 15.86 3.10
CA ASP A 86 1.33 15.50 4.24
C ASP A 86 0.06 14.74 3.81
N GLN A 87 -0.57 15.14 2.70
CA GLN A 87 -1.71 14.42 2.13
C GLN A 87 -1.33 12.99 1.72
N LEU A 88 -0.14 12.79 1.16
CA LEU A 88 0.34 11.45 0.82
C LEU A 88 0.68 10.63 2.07
N VAL A 89 1.25 11.25 3.10
CA VAL A 89 1.51 10.57 4.38
C VAL A 89 0.21 10.07 4.98
N GLU A 90 -0.83 10.92 5.07
CA GLU A 90 -2.14 10.52 5.58
C GLU A 90 -2.76 9.37 4.78
N ASP A 91 -2.66 9.42 3.45
CA ASP A 91 -3.19 8.39 2.56
C ASP A 91 -2.44 7.05 2.73
N TYR A 92 -1.11 7.09 2.77
CA TYR A 92 -0.31 5.88 3.01
C TYR A 92 -0.47 5.33 4.44
N ILE A 93 -0.70 6.17 5.46
CA ILE A 93 -1.08 5.70 6.80
C ILE A 93 -2.37 4.91 6.75
N ASN A 94 -3.39 5.45 6.08
CA ASN A 94 -4.69 4.80 5.95
C ASN A 94 -4.57 3.43 5.24
N SER A 95 -3.82 3.38 4.15
CA SER A 95 -3.56 2.15 3.39
C SER A 95 -2.77 1.13 4.22
N THR A 96 -1.71 1.57 4.91
CA THR A 96 -0.86 0.72 5.76
C THR A 96 -1.66 0.08 6.90
N LYS A 97 -2.53 0.86 7.57
CA LYS A 97 -3.41 0.34 8.63
C LYS A 97 -4.34 -0.74 8.10
N GLY A 98 -4.96 -0.53 6.94
CA GLY A 98 -5.81 -1.55 6.31
C GLY A 98 -5.05 -2.84 5.99
N LEU A 99 -3.84 -2.73 5.43
CA LEU A 99 -2.99 -3.89 5.11
C LEU A 99 -2.60 -4.68 6.35
N ILE A 100 -2.15 -4.02 7.42
CA ILE A 100 -1.75 -4.68 8.68
C ILE A 100 -2.96 -5.35 9.34
N GLU A 101 -4.09 -4.64 9.46
CA GLU A 101 -5.30 -5.19 10.05
C GLU A 101 -5.86 -6.35 9.22
N GLY A 102 -5.65 -6.33 7.92
CA GLY A 102 -6.00 -7.44 7.01
C GLY A 102 -5.08 -8.66 7.12
N GLY A 103 -3.95 -8.56 7.85
CA GLY A 103 -3.05 -9.67 8.12
C GLY A 103 -1.82 -9.72 7.21
N ALA A 104 -1.35 -8.59 6.68
CA ALA A 104 -0.05 -8.51 6.03
C ALA A 104 1.08 -8.75 7.04
N ASP A 105 2.05 -9.58 6.67
CA ASP A 105 3.23 -9.90 7.50
C ASP A 105 4.34 -8.87 7.31
N LEU A 106 4.36 -8.21 6.16
CA LEU A 106 5.33 -7.17 5.80
C LEU A 106 4.69 -6.14 4.87
N ILE A 107 5.25 -4.93 4.83
CA ILE A 107 4.84 -3.89 3.91
C ILE A 107 5.87 -3.76 2.79
N LEU A 108 5.41 -3.85 1.55
CA LEU A 108 6.20 -3.69 0.34
C LEU A 108 5.88 -2.34 -0.33
N ILE A 109 6.86 -1.43 -0.29
CA ILE A 109 6.78 -0.16 -1.02
C ILE A 109 7.47 -0.37 -2.36
N GLU A 110 6.73 -0.26 -3.46
CA GLU A 110 7.26 -0.58 -4.78
C GLU A 110 6.88 0.43 -5.87
N THR A 111 7.67 0.44 -6.93
CA THR A 111 7.40 1.12 -8.21
C THR A 111 7.15 2.64 -8.08
N ILE A 112 7.50 3.24 -6.96
CA ILE A 112 7.33 4.68 -6.72
C ILE A 112 8.53 5.42 -7.30
N PHE A 113 8.35 6.05 -8.47
CA PHE A 113 9.41 6.78 -9.17
C PHE A 113 9.65 8.20 -8.61
N ASP A 114 8.65 8.84 -8.00
CA ASP A 114 8.80 10.14 -7.33
C ASP A 114 9.38 9.94 -5.93
N THR A 115 10.59 10.45 -5.69
CA THR A 115 11.29 10.25 -4.42
C THR A 115 10.61 10.90 -3.23
N LEU A 116 9.84 11.98 -3.40
CA LEU A 116 9.05 12.55 -2.32
C LEU A 116 7.84 11.65 -1.99
N ASN A 117 7.20 11.08 -2.98
CA ASN A 117 6.14 10.09 -2.76
C ASN A 117 6.69 8.86 -2.01
N ALA A 118 7.85 8.35 -2.42
CA ALA A 118 8.50 7.23 -1.73
C ALA A 118 8.83 7.57 -0.27
N LYS A 119 9.35 8.76 0.00
CA LYS A 119 9.60 9.22 1.37
C LYS A 119 8.32 9.35 2.19
N ALA A 120 7.21 9.81 1.59
CA ALA A 120 5.92 9.87 2.26
C ALA A 120 5.43 8.46 2.65
N ALA A 121 5.58 7.48 1.76
CA ALA A 121 5.21 6.10 2.05
C ALA A 121 6.08 5.50 3.18
N ILE A 122 7.40 5.70 3.14
CA ILE A 122 8.31 5.22 4.20
C ILE A 122 7.96 5.87 5.54
N PHE A 123 7.75 7.19 5.56
CA PHE A 123 7.39 7.92 6.77
C PHE A 123 6.06 7.42 7.35
N ALA A 124 5.05 7.23 6.50
CA ALA A 124 3.75 6.71 6.90
C ALA A 124 3.84 5.31 7.53
N VAL A 125 4.63 4.41 6.94
CA VAL A 125 4.84 3.05 7.48
C VAL A 125 5.51 3.11 8.85
N GLN A 126 6.54 3.95 9.03
CA GLN A 126 7.20 4.14 10.32
C GLN A 126 6.25 4.68 11.39
N GLU A 127 5.46 5.72 11.05
CA GLU A 127 4.44 6.27 11.95
C GLU A 127 3.44 5.20 12.42
N VAL A 128 2.99 4.33 11.52
CA VAL A 128 2.06 3.24 11.89
C VAL A 128 2.75 2.22 12.78
N PHE A 129 4.00 1.84 12.49
CA PHE A 129 4.75 0.91 13.33
C PHE A 129 5.02 1.47 14.72
N ASP A 130 5.37 2.76 14.84
CA ASP A 130 5.57 3.43 16.13
C ASP A 130 4.28 3.50 16.97
N GLN A 131 3.11 3.58 16.31
CA GLN A 131 1.79 3.54 16.99
C GLN A 131 1.42 2.13 17.47
N LEU A 132 1.93 1.09 16.85
CA LEU A 132 1.63 -0.29 17.21
C LEU A 132 2.57 -0.87 18.28
N GLY A 133 3.73 -0.27 18.50
CA GLY A 133 4.74 -0.68 19.50
C GLY A 133 5.67 -1.72 18.92
#